data_67ce3665ba9ab58cf8c3e87bb2ee87e7
#
_entry.id   67ce3665ba9ab58cf8c3e87bb2ee87e7
#
_cell.length_a   1.000
_cell.length_b   1.000
_cell.length_c   1.000
_cell.angle_alpha   90.00
_cell.angle_beta   90.00
_cell.angle_gamma   90.00
#
_symmetry.space_group_name_H-M   'P 1'
#
loop_
_entity.id
_entity.type
_entity.pdbx_description
1 polymer ?
#
loop_
_entity_poly.entity_id
_entity_poly.type
_entity_poly.pdbx_seq_one_letter_code
_entity_poly.pdbx_strand_id
1 'polypeptide(L)'
;LEQEENRVNNEHDKVFRKILSDKIEVTKFLNEQLKTNLKPEDIEQYNTSYINTLMQNEEADVVYKLKSKNEFFLIEHQSKVDYRMPFRILRYEMAIVESAIDEKECKRKDYLYPRVNAIVLYTGKQKWNVAQTFNETQVTSILEKSIEFAKYILVDINNYTEEKLLETPSFMTKALLIEKAKDNEQIANYIEKIVEIINNDKENYSDNMKEIFK
;
A
#
# COMPACT_ATOMS: atom_id res chain seq x y z
N LEU A 1 -27.89 -27.92 -13.69
CA LEU A 1 -27.66 -26.57 -14.23
C LEU A 1 -26.49 -25.90 -13.52
N GLU A 2 -26.52 -25.69 -12.20
CA GLU A 2 -25.46 -25.02 -11.43
C GLU A 2 -24.14 -25.84 -11.42
N GLN A 3 -24.19 -27.16 -11.40
CA GLN A 3 -23.00 -28.01 -11.51
C GLN A 3 -22.39 -28.04 -12.92
N GLU A 4 -23.19 -27.91 -13.95
CA GLU A 4 -22.73 -27.78 -15.34
C GLU A 4 -22.12 -26.41 -15.62
N GLU A 5 -22.72 -25.33 -15.12
CA GLU A 5 -22.14 -23.98 -15.20
C GLU A 5 -20.80 -23.88 -14.48
N ASN A 6 -20.67 -24.47 -13.31
CA ASN A 6 -19.39 -24.48 -12.58
C ASN A 6 -18.33 -25.32 -13.30
N ARG A 7 -18.71 -26.42 -13.98
CA ARG A 7 -17.77 -27.23 -14.75
C ARG A 7 -17.28 -26.51 -16.01
N VAL A 8 -18.18 -25.84 -16.73
CA VAL A 8 -17.82 -25.03 -17.91
C VAL A 8 -16.92 -23.85 -17.52
N ASN A 9 -17.21 -23.13 -16.43
CA ASN A 9 -16.38 -22.05 -15.93
C ASN A 9 -14.95 -22.53 -15.57
N ASN A 10 -14.83 -23.70 -14.92
CA ASN A 10 -13.52 -24.29 -14.60
C ASN A 10 -12.71 -24.68 -15.84
N GLU A 11 -13.36 -25.08 -16.94
CA GLU A 11 -12.66 -25.37 -18.19
C GLU A 11 -12.18 -24.09 -18.90
N HIS A 12 -12.98 -23.04 -18.90
CA HIS A 12 -12.58 -21.73 -19.42
C HIS A 12 -11.40 -21.16 -18.65
N ASP A 13 -11.44 -21.17 -17.33
CA ASP A 13 -10.34 -20.68 -16.49
C ASP A 13 -9.02 -21.43 -16.78
N LYS A 14 -9.08 -22.75 -17.00
CA LYS A 14 -7.90 -23.54 -17.38
C LYS A 14 -7.32 -23.15 -18.73
N VAL A 15 -8.18 -22.84 -19.70
CA VAL A 15 -7.72 -22.40 -21.03
C VAL A 15 -7.00 -21.06 -20.92
N PHE A 16 -7.58 -20.08 -20.21
CA PHE A 16 -6.93 -18.77 -20.02
C PHE A 16 -5.62 -18.89 -19.26
N ARG A 17 -5.57 -19.67 -18.17
CA ARG A 17 -4.32 -19.93 -17.45
C ARG A 17 -3.26 -20.54 -18.34
N LYS A 18 -3.63 -21.48 -19.23
CA LYS A 18 -2.68 -22.08 -20.18
C LYS A 18 -2.15 -21.06 -21.19
N ILE A 19 -3.01 -20.20 -21.75
CA ILE A 19 -2.60 -19.12 -22.67
C ILE A 19 -1.71 -18.13 -21.96
N LEU A 20 -2.07 -17.69 -20.76
CA LEU A 20 -1.32 -16.74 -19.95
C LEU A 20 0.01 -17.32 -19.42
N SER A 21 0.19 -18.64 -19.44
CA SER A 21 1.45 -19.31 -19.11
C SER A 21 2.39 -19.44 -20.31
N ASP A 22 1.89 -19.19 -21.52
CA ASP A 22 2.74 -19.15 -22.72
C ASP A 22 3.40 -17.76 -22.87
N LYS A 23 4.74 -17.75 -22.88
CA LYS A 23 5.52 -16.50 -22.93
C LYS A 23 5.27 -15.67 -24.18
N ILE A 24 5.02 -16.30 -25.31
CA ILE A 24 4.78 -15.60 -26.57
C ILE A 24 3.43 -14.90 -26.50
N GLU A 25 2.41 -15.63 -26.10
CA GLU A 25 1.04 -15.11 -26.03
C GLU A 25 0.88 -14.03 -24.95
N VAL A 26 1.46 -14.24 -23.77
CA VAL A 26 1.40 -13.22 -22.71
C VAL A 26 2.18 -11.96 -23.10
N THR A 27 3.29 -12.09 -23.82
CA THR A 27 4.06 -10.92 -24.29
C THR A 27 3.25 -10.11 -25.30
N LYS A 28 2.55 -10.76 -26.24
CA LYS A 28 1.63 -10.09 -27.17
C LYS A 28 0.54 -9.34 -26.41
N PHE A 29 -0.08 -10.01 -25.44
CA PHE A 29 -1.13 -9.43 -24.60
C PHE A 29 -0.63 -8.20 -23.83
N LEU A 30 0.52 -8.30 -23.15
CA LEU A 30 1.12 -7.18 -22.42
C LEU A 30 1.43 -5.99 -23.33
N ASN A 31 2.01 -6.27 -24.53
CA ASN A 31 2.33 -5.23 -25.50
C ASN A 31 1.08 -4.50 -26.00
N GLU A 32 -0.02 -5.23 -26.20
CA GLU A 32 -1.28 -4.64 -26.62
C GLU A 32 -1.89 -3.76 -25.52
N GLN A 33 -1.95 -4.28 -24.28
CA GLN A 33 -2.63 -3.57 -23.18
C GLN A 33 -1.81 -2.38 -22.64
N LEU A 34 -0.49 -2.55 -22.54
CA LEU A 34 0.40 -1.56 -21.92
C LEU A 34 1.12 -0.66 -22.93
N LYS A 35 0.91 -0.89 -24.25
CA LYS A 35 1.58 -0.15 -25.34
C LYS A 35 3.10 -0.23 -25.23
N THR A 36 3.60 -1.42 -24.91
CA THR A 36 5.03 -1.73 -24.80
C THR A 36 5.53 -2.46 -26.05
N ASN A 37 6.82 -2.74 -26.10
CA ASN A 37 7.44 -3.54 -27.18
C ASN A 37 8.36 -4.59 -26.56
N LEU A 38 7.82 -5.36 -25.60
CA LEU A 38 8.53 -6.45 -24.95
C LEU A 38 8.70 -7.63 -25.91
N LYS A 39 9.79 -8.35 -25.72
CA LYS A 39 10.03 -9.65 -26.38
C LYS A 39 9.82 -10.79 -25.35
N PRO A 40 9.52 -12.02 -25.79
CA PRO A 40 9.32 -13.13 -24.86
C PRO A 40 10.54 -13.43 -23.97
N GLU A 41 11.75 -13.12 -24.43
CA GLU A 41 12.99 -13.25 -23.68
C GLU A 41 13.15 -12.19 -22.55
N ASP A 42 12.43 -11.06 -22.62
CA ASP A 42 12.53 -9.97 -21.65
C ASP A 42 11.82 -10.28 -20.35
N ILE A 43 10.89 -11.22 -20.36
CA ILE A 43 10.08 -11.58 -19.20
C ILE A 43 10.34 -13.03 -18.75
N GLU A 44 10.08 -13.29 -17.49
CA GLU A 44 10.08 -14.61 -16.90
C GLU A 44 8.88 -14.80 -15.98
N GLN A 45 8.32 -16.00 -15.96
CA GLN A 45 7.24 -16.31 -15.03
C GLN A 45 7.78 -16.29 -13.61
N TYR A 46 7.06 -15.61 -12.74
CA TYR A 46 7.42 -15.48 -11.34
C TYR A 46 6.67 -16.49 -10.49
N ASN A 47 7.36 -17.12 -9.55
CA ASN A 47 6.74 -18.12 -8.69
C ASN A 47 5.80 -17.44 -7.68
N THR A 48 4.53 -17.82 -7.67
CA THR A 48 3.49 -17.26 -6.81
C THR A 48 3.17 -18.13 -5.58
N SER A 49 3.91 -19.21 -5.34
CA SER A 49 3.62 -20.18 -4.26
C SER A 49 3.61 -19.55 -2.85
N TYR A 50 4.42 -18.50 -2.62
CA TYR A 50 4.42 -17.75 -1.35
C TYR A 50 3.20 -16.82 -1.22
N ILE A 51 2.63 -16.32 -2.33
CA ILE A 51 1.38 -15.55 -2.31
C ILE A 51 0.28 -16.43 -1.73
N ASN A 52 0.23 -17.69 -2.14
CA ASN A 52 -0.75 -18.67 -1.68
C ASN A 52 -0.65 -18.94 -0.17
N THR A 53 0.56 -18.91 0.38
CA THR A 53 0.81 -19.10 1.83
C THR A 53 0.25 -17.93 2.66
N LEU A 54 0.41 -16.70 2.19
CA LEU A 54 -0.09 -15.49 2.86
C LEU A 54 -1.60 -15.29 2.66
N MET A 55 -2.18 -15.85 1.60
CA MET A 55 -3.54 -15.56 1.12
C MET A 55 -4.58 -16.64 1.45
N GLN A 56 -4.23 -17.71 2.17
CA GLN A 56 -5.16 -18.77 2.62
C GLN A 56 -6.20 -19.16 1.57
N ASN A 57 -5.76 -19.75 0.45
CA ASN A 57 -6.61 -20.26 -0.67
C ASN A 57 -7.01 -19.26 -1.78
N GLU A 58 -6.45 -18.07 -1.84
CA GLU A 58 -6.57 -17.21 -3.02
C GLU A 58 -5.26 -17.31 -3.83
N GLU A 59 -5.34 -17.77 -5.08
CA GLU A 59 -4.20 -17.85 -5.99
C GLU A 59 -4.24 -16.69 -6.97
N ALA A 60 -3.12 -15.99 -7.15
CA ALA A 60 -2.92 -15.12 -8.30
C ALA A 60 -2.80 -15.99 -9.55
N ASP A 61 -3.50 -15.61 -10.63
CA ASP A 61 -3.50 -16.45 -11.82
C ASP A 61 -2.11 -16.55 -12.44
N VAL A 62 -1.49 -15.43 -12.77
CA VAL A 62 -0.15 -15.43 -13.36
C VAL A 62 0.61 -14.14 -13.00
N VAL A 63 1.88 -14.28 -12.66
CA VAL A 63 2.80 -13.16 -12.46
C VAL A 63 4.04 -13.34 -13.33
N TYR A 64 4.42 -12.27 -14.02
CA TYR A 64 5.66 -12.18 -14.77
C TYR A 64 6.56 -11.10 -14.23
N LYS A 65 7.85 -11.33 -14.27
CA LYS A 65 8.88 -10.35 -13.91
C LYS A 65 9.64 -9.91 -15.16
N LEU A 66 9.89 -8.62 -15.26
CA LEU A 66 10.79 -8.06 -16.27
C LEU A 66 12.24 -8.33 -15.85
N LYS A 67 13.03 -9.03 -16.69
CA LYS A 67 14.41 -9.42 -16.35
C LYS A 67 15.37 -8.24 -16.17
N SER A 68 15.11 -7.15 -16.88
CA SER A 68 15.99 -5.96 -16.86
C SER A 68 15.72 -5.02 -15.69
N LYS A 69 14.60 -5.19 -14.97
CA LYS A 69 14.16 -4.32 -13.87
C LYS A 69 13.40 -5.10 -12.80
N ASN A 70 13.31 -4.54 -11.61
CA ASN A 70 12.48 -5.10 -10.54
C ASN A 70 11.01 -4.66 -10.73
N GLU A 71 10.43 -5.07 -11.86
CA GLU A 71 9.08 -4.71 -12.30
C GLU A 71 8.30 -5.98 -12.66
N PHE A 72 7.05 -6.04 -12.22
CA PHE A 72 6.19 -7.20 -12.29
C PHE A 72 4.88 -6.87 -13.01
N PHE A 73 4.33 -7.88 -13.67
CA PHE A 73 3.03 -7.87 -14.33
C PHE A 73 2.16 -8.94 -13.67
N LEU A 74 1.16 -8.52 -12.91
CA LEU A 74 0.13 -9.39 -12.34
C LEU A 74 -1.05 -9.42 -13.30
N ILE A 75 -1.47 -10.62 -13.72
CA ILE A 75 -2.62 -10.81 -14.60
C ILE A 75 -3.61 -11.72 -13.88
N GLU A 76 -4.82 -11.20 -13.63
CA GLU A 76 -5.95 -11.90 -13.04
C GLU A 76 -7.04 -12.13 -14.08
N HIS A 77 -7.49 -13.36 -14.26
CA HIS A 77 -8.64 -13.70 -15.09
C HIS A 77 -9.91 -13.85 -14.25
N GLN A 78 -11.00 -13.22 -14.68
CA GLN A 78 -12.29 -13.28 -14.00
C GLN A 78 -13.41 -13.56 -14.98
N SER A 79 -14.16 -14.62 -14.72
CA SER A 79 -15.37 -14.99 -15.49
C SER A 79 -16.66 -14.45 -14.86
N LYS A 80 -16.58 -13.95 -13.63
CA LYS A 80 -17.70 -13.33 -12.89
C LYS A 80 -17.26 -12.01 -12.27
N VAL A 81 -18.23 -11.14 -12.02
CA VAL A 81 -17.99 -9.88 -11.30
C VAL A 81 -17.60 -10.20 -9.85
N ASP A 82 -16.43 -9.73 -9.40
CA ASP A 82 -15.98 -9.81 -8.00
C ASP A 82 -15.76 -8.42 -7.44
N TYR A 83 -16.67 -7.94 -6.60
CA TYR A 83 -16.59 -6.63 -5.94
C TYR A 83 -15.41 -6.51 -4.97
N ARG A 84 -14.75 -7.61 -4.61
CA ARG A 84 -13.55 -7.62 -3.77
C ARG A 84 -12.26 -7.42 -4.59
N MET A 85 -12.37 -7.33 -5.93
CA MET A 85 -11.20 -7.25 -6.81
C MET A 85 -10.20 -6.15 -6.42
N PRO A 86 -10.60 -4.91 -6.09
CA PRO A 86 -9.64 -3.88 -5.68
C PRO A 86 -8.83 -4.28 -4.44
N PHE A 87 -9.47 -4.94 -3.47
CA PHE A 87 -8.78 -5.43 -2.27
C PHE A 87 -7.88 -6.64 -2.56
N ARG A 88 -8.30 -7.55 -3.46
CA ARG A 88 -7.48 -8.69 -3.89
C ARG A 88 -6.21 -8.20 -4.60
N ILE A 89 -6.35 -7.28 -5.56
CA ILE A 89 -5.21 -6.70 -6.27
C ILE A 89 -4.22 -6.06 -5.30
N LEU A 90 -4.72 -5.25 -4.36
CA LEU A 90 -3.87 -4.64 -3.33
C LEU A 90 -3.06 -5.68 -2.55
N ARG A 91 -3.71 -6.76 -2.10
CA ARG A 91 -3.04 -7.84 -1.36
C ARG A 91 -1.98 -8.53 -2.21
N TYR A 92 -2.28 -8.82 -3.47
CA TYR A 92 -1.31 -9.43 -4.39
C TYR A 92 -0.12 -8.52 -4.67
N GLU A 93 -0.36 -7.23 -4.93
CA GLU A 93 0.71 -6.25 -5.13
C GLU A 93 1.64 -6.20 -3.91
N MET A 94 1.08 -6.12 -2.70
CA MET A 94 1.86 -6.13 -1.46
C MET A 94 2.68 -7.42 -1.31
N ALA A 95 2.09 -8.58 -1.54
CA ALA A 95 2.78 -9.86 -1.44
C ALA A 95 3.92 -10.00 -2.47
N ILE A 96 3.71 -9.55 -3.71
CA ILE A 96 4.74 -9.54 -4.75
C ILE A 96 5.90 -8.61 -4.34
N VAL A 97 5.59 -7.39 -3.90
CA VAL A 97 6.61 -6.43 -3.45
C VAL A 97 7.40 -7.01 -2.28
N GLU A 98 6.72 -7.53 -1.24
CA GLU A 98 7.36 -8.10 -0.06
C GLU A 98 8.33 -9.24 -0.41
N SER A 99 7.93 -10.12 -1.33
CA SER A 99 8.78 -11.24 -1.77
C SER A 99 10.00 -10.84 -2.59
N ALA A 100 9.97 -9.65 -3.19
CA ALA A 100 11.00 -9.16 -4.08
C ALA A 100 11.89 -8.07 -3.44
N ILE A 101 11.62 -7.68 -2.19
CA ILE A 101 12.45 -6.74 -1.44
C ILE A 101 13.77 -7.39 -1.05
N ASP A 102 14.87 -6.70 -1.31
CA ASP A 102 16.14 -7.01 -0.68
C ASP A 102 16.20 -6.32 0.70
N GLU A 103 16.10 -7.10 1.78
CA GLU A 103 16.07 -6.59 3.15
C GLU A 103 17.33 -5.82 3.57
N LYS A 104 18.46 -6.04 2.90
CA LYS A 104 19.71 -5.31 3.18
C LYS A 104 19.74 -3.98 2.43
N GLU A 105 19.37 -4.02 1.16
CA GLU A 105 19.41 -2.86 0.28
C GLU A 105 18.24 -1.87 0.52
N CYS A 106 17.09 -2.34 1.02
CA CYS A 106 15.91 -1.48 1.22
C CYS A 106 16.09 -0.39 2.30
N LYS A 107 17.16 -0.49 3.10
CA LYS A 107 17.54 0.53 4.09
C LYS A 107 18.29 1.72 3.48
N ARG A 108 18.69 1.63 2.24
CA ARG A 108 19.41 2.72 1.55
C ARG A 108 18.44 3.78 1.07
N LYS A 109 18.86 5.03 1.14
CA LYS A 109 18.07 6.19 0.70
C LYS A 109 17.67 6.14 -0.78
N ASP A 110 18.50 5.53 -1.61
CA ASP A 110 18.36 5.44 -3.07
C ASP A 110 17.70 4.12 -3.53
N TYR A 111 17.24 3.28 -2.60
CA TYR A 111 16.56 2.05 -2.94
C TYR A 111 15.18 2.33 -3.57
N LEU A 112 14.92 1.66 -4.67
CA LEU A 112 13.62 1.72 -5.35
C LEU A 112 12.91 0.37 -5.17
N TYR A 113 11.73 0.42 -4.56
CA TYR A 113 10.90 -0.76 -4.37
C TYR A 113 10.40 -1.34 -5.70
N PRO A 114 10.12 -2.66 -5.74
CA PRO A 114 9.53 -3.30 -6.89
C PRO A 114 8.24 -2.59 -7.34
N ARG A 115 8.05 -2.50 -8.64
CA ARG A 115 6.79 -2.00 -9.24
C ARG A 115 5.93 -3.17 -9.68
N VAL A 116 4.65 -3.13 -9.38
CA VAL A 116 3.67 -4.10 -9.87
C VAL A 116 2.67 -3.38 -10.77
N ASN A 117 2.43 -3.93 -11.96
CA ASN A 117 1.41 -3.50 -12.90
C ASN A 117 0.33 -4.58 -12.92
N ALA A 118 -0.82 -4.31 -12.33
CA ALA A 118 -1.92 -5.25 -12.26
C ALA A 118 -2.89 -5.08 -13.43
N ILE A 119 -3.29 -6.20 -14.03
CA ILE A 119 -4.24 -6.27 -15.14
C ILE A 119 -5.32 -7.28 -14.75
N VAL A 120 -6.59 -6.89 -14.83
CA VAL A 120 -7.73 -7.78 -14.66
C VAL A 120 -8.33 -8.06 -16.04
N LEU A 121 -8.23 -9.31 -16.49
CA LEU A 121 -8.85 -9.80 -17.71
C LEU A 121 -10.26 -10.32 -17.37
N TYR A 122 -11.29 -9.59 -17.75
CA TYR A 122 -12.68 -9.96 -17.50
C TYR A 122 -13.34 -10.54 -18.74
N THR A 123 -13.91 -11.73 -18.61
CA THR A 123 -14.60 -12.46 -19.71
C THR A 123 -16.07 -12.78 -19.39
N GLY A 124 -16.60 -12.23 -18.28
CA GLY A 124 -18.00 -12.48 -17.87
C GLY A 124 -19.01 -11.73 -18.75
N LYS A 125 -20.23 -12.24 -18.77
CA LYS A 125 -21.36 -11.67 -19.56
C LYS A 125 -21.96 -10.40 -18.93
N GLN A 126 -21.86 -10.27 -17.60
CA GLN A 126 -22.38 -9.10 -16.90
C GLN A 126 -21.45 -7.91 -17.10
N LYS A 127 -22.00 -6.70 -17.15
CA LYS A 127 -21.17 -5.50 -17.22
C LYS A 127 -20.29 -5.42 -15.98
N TRP A 128 -18.99 -5.23 -16.19
CA TRP A 128 -18.06 -4.94 -15.09
C TRP A 128 -18.37 -3.57 -14.50
N ASN A 129 -18.77 -3.54 -13.25
CA ASN A 129 -19.12 -2.32 -12.50
C ASN A 129 -18.40 -2.26 -11.15
N VAL A 130 -17.24 -2.89 -11.06
CA VAL A 130 -16.38 -2.89 -9.87
C VAL A 130 -15.49 -1.66 -9.90
N ALA A 131 -15.23 -1.06 -8.76
CA ALA A 131 -14.23 -0.02 -8.58
C ALA A 131 -12.87 -0.47 -9.12
N GLN A 132 -12.12 0.44 -9.73
CA GLN A 132 -10.80 0.11 -10.30
C GLN A 132 -9.66 0.39 -9.31
N THR A 133 -9.91 1.17 -8.27
CA THR A 133 -8.94 1.47 -7.23
C THR A 133 -9.47 1.05 -5.85
N PHE A 134 -8.57 0.70 -4.94
CA PHE A 134 -8.96 0.39 -3.57
C PHE A 134 -9.56 1.60 -2.86
N ASN A 135 -9.09 2.80 -3.16
CA ASN A 135 -9.61 4.05 -2.57
C ASN A 135 -11.12 4.24 -2.81
N GLU A 136 -11.62 3.86 -3.99
CA GLU A 136 -13.04 3.96 -4.32
C GLU A 136 -13.93 3.01 -3.49
N THR A 137 -13.34 2.01 -2.85
CA THR A 137 -14.06 1.03 -2.01
C THR A 137 -14.02 1.35 -0.52
N GLN A 138 -13.27 2.38 -0.13
CA GLN A 138 -13.12 2.74 1.27
C GLN A 138 -14.31 3.57 1.77
N VAL A 139 -14.49 3.60 3.09
CA VAL A 139 -15.46 4.50 3.72
C VAL A 139 -15.10 5.96 3.38
N THR A 140 -16.13 6.80 3.28
CA THR A 140 -15.93 8.22 3.01
C THR A 140 -15.05 8.85 4.08
N SER A 141 -13.97 9.51 3.63
CA SER A 141 -13.06 10.20 4.53
C SER A 141 -13.74 11.45 5.13
N ILE A 142 -13.38 11.77 6.36
CA ILE A 142 -13.70 13.07 6.99
C ILE A 142 -12.79 14.20 6.48
N LEU A 143 -11.77 13.86 5.67
CA LEU A 143 -10.86 14.84 5.08
C LEU A 143 -11.46 15.38 3.79
N GLU A 144 -11.32 16.69 3.56
CA GLU A 144 -11.78 17.35 2.32
C GLU A 144 -11.06 16.81 1.07
N LYS A 145 -9.79 16.39 1.23
CA LYS A 145 -9.00 15.75 0.17
C LYS A 145 -8.79 14.29 0.52
N SER A 146 -9.09 13.41 -0.42
CA SER A 146 -8.77 12.01 -0.25
C SER A 146 -7.25 11.84 -0.16
N ILE A 147 -6.80 11.07 0.81
CA ILE A 147 -5.40 10.63 0.90
C ILE A 147 -5.28 9.48 -0.08
N GLU A 148 -4.39 9.62 -1.07
CA GLU A 148 -4.09 8.53 -2.00
C GLU A 148 -3.48 7.35 -1.24
N PHE A 149 -3.80 6.15 -1.68
CA PHE A 149 -3.24 4.95 -1.08
C PHE A 149 -1.71 4.98 -1.10
N ALA A 150 -1.09 4.53 0.00
CA ALA A 150 0.36 4.58 0.25
C ALA A 150 0.97 5.99 0.41
N LYS A 151 0.20 7.07 0.37
CA LYS A 151 0.65 8.38 0.85
C LYS A 151 0.50 8.48 2.35
N TYR A 152 1.49 9.07 3.01
CA TYR A 152 1.44 9.41 4.43
C TYR A 152 1.61 10.91 4.66
N ILE A 153 1.03 11.40 5.73
CA ILE A 153 1.24 12.76 6.21
C ILE A 153 2.49 12.76 7.07
N LEU A 154 3.51 13.51 6.64
CA LEU A 154 4.72 13.69 7.42
C LEU A 154 4.54 14.86 8.40
N VAL A 155 4.62 14.56 9.69
CA VAL A 155 4.78 15.56 10.76
C VAL A 155 6.26 15.59 11.15
N ASP A 156 7.00 16.53 10.59
CA ASP A 156 8.43 16.69 10.88
C ASP A 156 8.62 17.80 11.91
N ILE A 157 9.14 17.43 13.10
CA ILE A 157 9.41 18.34 14.20
C ILE A 157 10.35 19.49 13.83
N ASN A 158 11.23 19.29 12.85
CA ASN A 158 12.15 20.32 12.39
C ASN A 158 11.45 21.49 11.68
N ASN A 159 10.22 21.27 11.21
CA ASN A 159 9.40 22.32 10.60
C ASN A 159 8.65 23.19 11.62
N TYR A 160 8.77 22.89 12.92
CA TYR A 160 8.13 23.65 13.99
C TYR A 160 9.15 24.51 14.73
N THR A 161 8.81 25.77 14.98
CA THR A 161 9.61 26.62 15.88
C THR A 161 9.27 26.31 17.33
N GLU A 162 10.17 26.66 18.26
CA GLU A 162 9.94 26.48 19.69
C GLU A 162 8.73 27.31 20.17
N GLU A 163 8.58 28.53 19.66
CA GLU A 163 7.45 29.41 19.96
C GLU A 163 6.14 28.74 19.57
N LYS A 164 6.06 28.17 18.37
CA LYS A 164 4.85 27.50 17.90
C LYS A 164 4.47 26.29 18.76
N LEU A 165 5.47 25.53 19.20
CA LEU A 165 5.26 24.39 20.10
C LEU A 165 4.84 24.82 21.52
N LEU A 166 5.34 25.96 22.00
CA LEU A 166 4.93 26.53 23.27
C LEU A 166 3.51 27.12 23.24
N GLU A 167 3.17 27.86 22.20
CA GLU A 167 1.87 28.53 22.05
C GLU A 167 0.70 27.56 21.81
N THR A 168 0.93 26.43 21.14
CA THR A 168 -0.15 25.48 20.83
C THR A 168 -0.58 24.74 22.10
N PRO A 169 -1.84 24.84 22.55
CA PRO A 169 -2.30 24.23 23.81
C PRO A 169 -2.54 22.74 23.68
N SER A 170 -1.47 21.95 23.60
CA SER A 170 -1.51 20.50 23.43
C SER A 170 -0.34 19.84 24.17
N PHE A 171 -0.60 18.76 24.89
CA PHE A 171 0.44 17.95 25.50
C PHE A 171 1.40 17.35 24.45
N MET A 172 0.89 17.02 23.24
CA MET A 172 1.73 16.53 22.14
C MET A 172 2.80 17.57 21.74
N THR A 173 2.40 18.82 21.58
CA THR A 173 3.37 19.87 21.21
C THR A 173 4.39 20.15 22.32
N LYS A 174 4.00 19.98 23.60
CA LYS A 174 4.94 20.09 24.72
C LYS A 174 5.93 18.92 24.75
N ALA A 175 5.49 17.69 24.46
CA ALA A 175 6.37 16.55 24.31
C ALA A 175 7.33 16.74 23.12
N LEU A 176 6.84 17.20 21.96
CA LEU A 176 7.68 17.52 20.81
C LEU A 176 8.72 18.62 21.10
N LEU A 177 8.40 19.58 21.96
CA LEU A 177 9.34 20.62 22.38
C LEU A 177 10.51 20.01 23.18
N ILE A 178 10.24 19.08 24.10
CA ILE A 178 11.27 18.37 24.86
C ILE A 178 12.19 17.56 23.93
N GLU A 179 11.62 16.90 22.92
CA GLU A 179 12.40 16.13 21.92
C GLU A 179 13.34 17.03 21.07
N LYS A 180 13.08 18.34 20.98
CA LYS A 180 13.98 19.31 20.31
C LYS A 180 15.17 19.73 21.16
N ALA A 181 15.16 19.45 22.47
CA ALA A 181 16.23 19.85 23.37
C ALA A 181 17.57 19.18 23.00
N LYS A 182 18.65 19.95 23.06
CA LYS A 182 19.99 19.49 22.69
C LYS A 182 20.77 18.91 23.88
N ASP A 183 20.37 19.25 25.09
CA ASP A 183 21.02 18.84 26.33
C ASP A 183 20.05 18.86 27.51
N ASN A 184 20.51 18.35 28.65
CA ASN A 184 19.73 18.27 29.88
C ASN A 184 19.33 19.64 30.46
N GLU A 185 20.15 20.67 30.27
CA GLU A 185 19.86 22.02 30.73
C GLU A 185 18.66 22.59 29.94
N GLN A 186 18.64 22.39 28.63
CA GLN A 186 17.54 22.81 27.79
C GLN A 186 16.26 22.02 28.09
N ILE A 187 16.35 20.73 28.38
CA ILE A 187 15.22 19.91 28.83
C ILE A 187 14.60 20.50 30.10
N ALA A 188 15.43 20.81 31.12
CA ALA A 188 14.95 21.38 32.36
C ALA A 188 14.25 22.73 32.13
N ASN A 189 14.82 23.62 31.32
CA ASN A 189 14.21 24.89 30.96
C ASN A 189 12.85 24.72 30.24
N TYR A 190 12.76 23.76 29.31
CA TYR A 190 11.47 23.49 28.65
C TYR A 190 10.43 22.95 29.63
N ILE A 191 10.81 22.05 30.53
CA ILE A 191 9.90 21.53 31.56
C ILE A 191 9.35 22.64 32.44
N GLU A 192 10.20 23.56 32.92
CA GLU A 192 9.77 24.71 33.73
C GLU A 192 8.73 25.56 32.98
N LYS A 193 9.01 25.94 31.73
CA LYS A 193 8.09 26.70 30.88
C LYS A 193 6.77 25.95 30.64
N ILE A 194 6.83 24.65 30.36
CA ILE A 194 5.65 23.82 30.12
C ILE A 194 4.76 23.75 31.37
N VAL A 195 5.37 23.55 32.56
CA VAL A 195 4.63 23.51 33.83
C VAL A 195 3.97 24.85 34.11
N GLU A 196 4.64 25.98 33.85
CA GLU A 196 4.05 27.31 33.98
C GLU A 196 2.85 27.49 33.05
N ILE A 197 2.96 27.14 31.77
CA ILE A 197 1.89 27.22 30.78
C ILE A 197 0.67 26.37 31.22
N ILE A 198 0.91 25.11 31.61
CA ILE A 198 -0.15 24.19 32.03
C ILE A 198 -0.89 24.70 33.28
N ASN A 199 -0.17 25.29 34.22
CA ASN A 199 -0.76 25.83 35.45
C ASN A 199 -1.59 27.09 35.18
N ASN A 200 -1.22 27.90 34.22
CA ASN A 200 -1.92 29.13 33.85
C ASN A 200 -3.11 28.89 32.91
N ASP A 201 -3.15 27.76 32.20
CA ASP A 201 -4.21 27.44 31.24
C ASP A 201 -4.85 26.06 31.56
N LYS A 202 -5.58 26.04 32.71
CA LYS A 202 -6.20 24.81 33.21
C LYS A 202 -7.35 24.29 32.33
N GLU A 203 -7.95 25.13 31.51
CA GLU A 203 -9.10 24.78 30.69
C GLU A 203 -8.66 23.90 29.48
N ASN A 204 -7.49 24.15 28.94
CA ASN A 204 -6.96 23.42 27.74
C ASN A 204 -6.15 22.18 28.11
N TYR A 205 -5.83 21.93 29.39
CA TYR A 205 -5.00 20.80 29.80
C TYR A 205 -5.70 19.95 30.85
N SER A 206 -6.01 18.68 30.49
CA SER A 206 -6.66 17.75 31.42
C SER A 206 -5.77 17.35 32.61
N ASP A 207 -6.33 17.21 33.79
CA ASP A 207 -5.59 16.88 35.01
C ASP A 207 -4.89 15.50 34.90
N ASN A 208 -5.49 14.54 34.19
CA ASN A 208 -4.95 13.21 34.04
C ASN A 208 -3.62 13.18 33.28
N MET A 209 -3.35 14.20 32.45
CA MET A 209 -2.13 14.26 31.62
C MET A 209 -1.04 15.13 32.28
N LYS A 210 -1.34 15.90 33.31
CA LYS A 210 -0.38 16.78 34.03
C LYS A 210 0.74 16.00 34.72
N GLU A 211 0.48 14.72 35.06
CA GLU A 211 1.48 13.86 35.69
C GLU A 211 2.66 13.48 34.77
N ILE A 212 2.49 13.60 33.43
CA ILE A 212 3.56 13.29 32.47
C ILE A 212 4.76 14.22 32.63
N PHE A 213 4.56 15.44 33.12
CA PHE A 213 5.60 16.45 33.27
C PHE A 213 6.01 16.72 34.73
N LYS A 214 5.61 15.87 35.68
CA LYS A 214 6.07 15.88 37.08
C LYS A 214 7.25 14.95 37.27
#